data_5ba2670ec54399f206e58fb1dce1a1bf
#
_entry.id   5ba2670ec54399f206e58fb1dce1a1bf
#
_cell.length_a   1.000
_cell.length_b   1.000
_cell.length_c   1.000
_cell.angle_alpha   90.00
_cell.angle_beta   90.00
_cell.angle_gamma   90.00
#
_symmetry.space_group_name_H-M   'P 1'
#
loop_
_entity.id
_entity.type
_entity.pdbx_description
1 polymer ?
#
loop_
_entity_poly.entity_id
_entity_poly.type
_entity_poly.pdbx_seq_one_letter_code
_entity_poly.pdbx_strand_id
1 'polypeptide(L)'
;MRLADFILTNMEPILVEWEAFAKSLPAGASMSPRALRNDAERMLRFIAADLATGQTVDEAIAKSHGLGEPLPEGEQSAAHDHGLQRLEDGFDLVQMVSEYRALRASVTRLWAKEVNAFDRQASEMIRFNEAMDQLLAESIERFTEKVGRDKDLFLAVLGHDLRNPLSAIKMGAAMLLRSEAITARDHNSAVTISRSADRMGQMVHDLLDFTRTRLGARLPISAERCDLRTICNRIAEEMRTAHPDRPISVECNGDCAGQWDASRIEQLVSNLIGNAIQHGYRSTPVNITLDGNQADTVTVGVLNRGPAIPEWQRRSIFDPLTRGVDPEAEADADQRTSLGLGLYIAHEIASAHGGTIDVVSSELAGTTFRFVLPRHLPNLRVN
;
A
#
# COMPACT_ATOMS: atom_id res chain seq x y z
N MET A 1 -40.07 -28.37 10.71
CA MET A 1 -40.11 -26.96 10.28
C MET A 1 -38.91 -26.73 9.40
N ARG A 2 -39.05 -26.03 8.27
CA ARG A 2 -37.87 -25.64 7.41
C ARG A 2 -37.07 -24.57 8.11
N LEU A 3 -35.78 -24.52 7.83
CA LEU A 3 -34.88 -23.51 8.46
C LEU A 3 -35.30 -22.06 8.13
N ALA A 4 -35.79 -21.81 6.89
CA ALA A 4 -36.31 -20.50 6.51
C ALA A 4 -37.51 -20.09 7.41
N ASP A 5 -38.50 -21.00 7.60
CA ASP A 5 -39.68 -20.74 8.44
C ASP A 5 -39.28 -20.56 9.92
N PHE A 6 -38.28 -21.35 10.37
CA PHE A 6 -37.77 -21.24 11.72
C PHE A 6 -37.12 -19.85 11.96
N ILE A 7 -36.27 -19.38 11.06
CA ILE A 7 -35.64 -18.04 11.16
C ILE A 7 -36.69 -16.94 11.27
N LEU A 8 -37.71 -16.97 10.40
CA LEU A 8 -38.77 -15.96 10.40
C LEU A 8 -39.65 -16.01 11.65
N THR A 9 -39.95 -17.22 12.16
CA THR A 9 -40.79 -17.41 13.36
C THR A 9 -40.04 -17.08 14.65
N ASN A 10 -38.73 -17.37 14.69
CA ASN A 10 -37.89 -17.20 15.88
C ASN A 10 -36.93 -16.00 15.78
N MET A 11 -37.28 -15.00 14.96
CA MET A 11 -36.45 -13.82 14.74
C MET A 11 -36.05 -13.13 16.05
N GLU A 12 -37.02 -12.86 16.92
CA GLU A 12 -36.75 -12.15 18.18
C GLU A 12 -35.82 -12.94 19.13
N PRO A 13 -36.01 -14.24 19.39
CA PRO A 13 -35.06 -15.04 20.17
C PRO A 13 -33.63 -15.03 19.60
N ILE A 14 -33.48 -15.09 18.26
CA ILE A 14 -32.18 -15.05 17.60
C ILE A 14 -31.51 -13.69 17.81
N LEU A 15 -32.26 -12.62 17.60
CA LEU A 15 -31.75 -11.25 17.76
C LEU A 15 -31.38 -10.91 19.21
N VAL A 16 -32.11 -11.43 20.19
CA VAL A 16 -31.81 -11.25 21.62
C VAL A 16 -30.47 -11.89 21.98
N GLU A 17 -30.24 -13.14 21.55
CA GLU A 17 -28.96 -13.82 21.80
C GLU A 17 -27.80 -13.12 21.13
N TRP A 18 -27.99 -12.69 19.89
CA TRP A 18 -26.97 -11.98 19.12
C TRP A 18 -26.67 -10.59 19.69
N GLU A 19 -27.69 -9.82 20.08
CA GLU A 19 -27.52 -8.51 20.72
C GLU A 19 -26.72 -8.60 22.02
N ALA A 20 -27.00 -9.61 22.84
CA ALA A 20 -26.24 -9.84 24.07
C ALA A 20 -24.76 -10.06 23.80
N PHE A 21 -24.42 -10.77 22.72
CA PHE A 21 -23.04 -10.93 22.28
C PHE A 21 -22.46 -9.61 21.74
N ALA A 22 -23.15 -8.92 20.83
CA ALA A 22 -22.67 -7.69 20.22
C ALA A 22 -22.40 -6.59 21.27
N LYS A 23 -23.23 -6.49 22.31
CA LYS A 23 -23.02 -5.60 23.47
C LYS A 23 -21.81 -5.98 24.33
N SER A 24 -21.35 -7.21 24.29
CA SER A 24 -20.14 -7.63 25.00
C SER A 24 -18.85 -7.17 24.32
N LEU A 25 -18.93 -6.75 23.06
CA LEU A 25 -17.80 -6.20 22.31
C LEU A 25 -17.54 -4.74 22.74
N PRO A 26 -16.26 -4.28 22.78
CA PRO A 26 -15.94 -2.93 23.22
C PRO A 26 -16.69 -1.82 22.45
N ALA A 27 -16.78 -1.92 21.13
CA ALA A 27 -17.50 -0.96 20.31
C ALA A 27 -19.03 -1.05 20.49
N GLY A 28 -19.57 -2.24 20.65
CA GLY A 28 -21.01 -2.47 20.84
C GLY A 28 -21.57 -2.05 22.21
N ALA A 29 -20.72 -1.89 23.23
CA ALA A 29 -21.15 -1.59 24.60
C ALA A 29 -21.91 -0.27 24.73
N SER A 30 -21.59 0.75 23.92
CA SER A 30 -22.22 2.06 23.91
C SER A 30 -23.40 2.21 22.94
N MET A 31 -23.66 1.20 22.10
CA MET A 31 -24.67 1.27 21.05
C MET A 31 -26.09 1.01 21.58
N SER A 32 -27.09 1.65 20.95
CA SER A 32 -28.48 1.35 21.23
C SER A 32 -28.88 -0.02 20.68
N PRO A 33 -29.83 -0.74 21.34
CA PRO A 33 -30.33 -2.01 20.82
C PRO A 33 -30.84 -1.94 19.38
N ARG A 34 -31.46 -0.82 19.01
CA ARG A 34 -31.98 -0.61 17.65
C ARG A 34 -30.85 -0.53 16.62
N ALA A 35 -29.77 0.20 16.89
CA ALA A 35 -28.62 0.31 16.00
C ALA A 35 -27.91 -1.03 15.83
N LEU A 36 -27.80 -1.85 16.91
CA LEU A 36 -27.23 -3.18 16.83
C LEU A 36 -28.07 -4.12 15.97
N ARG A 37 -29.40 -4.15 16.15
CA ARG A 37 -30.31 -5.16 15.57
C ARG A 37 -30.64 -4.97 14.11
N ASN A 38 -30.65 -3.71 13.60
CA ASN A 38 -31.22 -3.36 12.29
C ASN A 38 -30.68 -4.20 11.14
N ASP A 39 -29.37 -4.32 11.06
CA ASP A 39 -28.73 -5.05 9.97
C ASP A 39 -28.81 -6.56 10.13
N ALA A 40 -28.74 -7.07 11.36
CA ALA A 40 -28.87 -8.50 11.63
C ALA A 40 -30.25 -9.03 11.23
N GLU A 41 -31.33 -8.27 11.49
CA GLU A 41 -32.66 -8.63 11.06
C GLU A 41 -32.78 -8.65 9.52
N ARG A 42 -32.24 -7.65 8.83
CA ARG A 42 -32.23 -7.59 7.36
C ARG A 42 -31.46 -8.78 6.76
N MET A 43 -30.28 -9.10 7.32
CA MET A 43 -29.47 -10.25 6.88
C MET A 43 -30.23 -11.57 7.09
N LEU A 44 -30.86 -11.77 8.24
CA LEU A 44 -31.64 -12.99 8.52
C LEU A 44 -32.84 -13.12 7.59
N ARG A 45 -33.54 -12.02 7.26
CA ARG A 45 -34.64 -12.02 6.29
C ARG A 45 -34.15 -12.35 4.88
N PHE A 46 -33.00 -11.81 4.47
CA PHE A 46 -32.36 -12.15 3.20
C PHE A 46 -32.02 -13.65 3.12
N ILE A 47 -31.38 -14.19 4.14
CA ILE A 47 -31.03 -15.63 4.22
C ILE A 47 -32.32 -16.49 4.18
N ALA A 48 -33.34 -16.13 4.91
CA ALA A 48 -34.60 -16.87 4.90
C ALA A 48 -35.26 -16.87 3.52
N ALA A 49 -35.22 -15.76 2.80
CA ALA A 49 -35.71 -15.65 1.42
C ALA A 49 -34.86 -16.52 0.45
N ASP A 50 -33.53 -16.48 0.57
CA ASP A 50 -32.63 -17.31 -0.23
C ASP A 50 -32.87 -18.82 0.00
N LEU A 51 -33.05 -19.24 1.26
CA LEU A 51 -33.37 -20.62 1.61
C LEU A 51 -34.73 -21.08 1.09
N ALA A 52 -35.69 -20.16 0.87
CA ALA A 52 -37.02 -20.46 0.36
C ALA A 52 -36.99 -20.67 -1.18
N THR A 53 -36.02 -20.14 -1.90
CA THR A 53 -35.88 -20.29 -3.36
C THR A 53 -35.23 -21.64 -3.73
N GLY A 54 -35.54 -22.16 -4.93
CA GLY A 54 -34.83 -23.30 -5.50
C GLY A 54 -33.43 -22.87 -5.92
N GLN A 55 -32.43 -23.72 -5.70
CA GLN A 55 -31.06 -23.46 -6.11
C GLN A 55 -30.53 -24.63 -6.94
N THR A 56 -29.87 -24.32 -8.06
CA THR A 56 -29.16 -25.32 -8.86
C THR A 56 -27.81 -25.69 -8.23
N VAL A 57 -27.23 -26.81 -8.65
CA VAL A 57 -25.91 -27.25 -8.16
C VAL A 57 -24.83 -26.23 -8.56
N ASP A 58 -24.91 -25.66 -9.75
CA ASP A 58 -23.94 -24.67 -10.25
C ASP A 58 -24.02 -23.34 -9.47
N GLU A 59 -25.22 -22.88 -9.13
CA GLU A 59 -25.43 -21.72 -8.26
C GLU A 59 -24.90 -21.97 -6.84
N ALA A 60 -25.06 -23.17 -6.29
CA ALA A 60 -24.50 -23.53 -5.00
C ALA A 60 -22.96 -23.51 -5.02
N ILE A 61 -22.34 -24.05 -6.07
CA ILE A 61 -20.90 -24.03 -6.27
C ILE A 61 -20.40 -22.58 -6.42
N ALA A 62 -21.06 -21.76 -7.23
CA ALA A 62 -20.70 -20.37 -7.43
C ALA A 62 -20.74 -19.58 -6.11
N LYS A 63 -21.79 -19.74 -5.31
CA LYS A 63 -21.91 -19.13 -3.97
C LYS A 63 -20.80 -19.58 -3.01
N SER A 64 -20.49 -20.88 -2.99
CA SER A 64 -19.43 -21.41 -2.13
C SER A 64 -18.03 -20.88 -2.46
N HIS A 65 -17.84 -20.42 -3.70
CA HIS A 65 -16.60 -19.78 -4.17
C HIS A 65 -16.63 -18.24 -4.07
N GLY A 66 -17.68 -17.63 -3.52
CA GLY A 66 -17.85 -16.18 -3.47
C GLY A 66 -18.18 -15.54 -4.83
N LEU A 67 -18.61 -16.36 -5.80
CA LEU A 67 -18.97 -15.96 -7.17
C LEU A 67 -20.50 -15.94 -7.37
N GLY A 68 -21.29 -15.76 -6.31
CA GLY A 68 -22.73 -15.59 -6.37
C GLY A 68 -23.11 -14.41 -7.27
N GLU A 69 -24.29 -14.46 -7.92
CA GLU A 69 -24.75 -13.34 -8.73
C GLU A 69 -24.80 -12.04 -7.90
N PRO A 70 -24.19 -10.95 -8.40
CA PRO A 70 -24.28 -9.67 -7.73
C PRO A 70 -25.74 -9.20 -7.71
N LEU A 71 -26.13 -8.48 -6.65
CA LEU A 71 -27.42 -7.84 -6.57
C LEU A 71 -27.62 -6.85 -7.75
N PRO A 72 -28.87 -6.64 -8.21
CA PRO A 72 -29.17 -5.66 -9.27
C PRO A 72 -28.56 -4.29 -8.94
N GLU A 73 -28.14 -3.56 -9.99
CA GLU A 73 -27.60 -2.19 -9.84
C GLU A 73 -28.62 -1.31 -9.08
N GLY A 74 -28.17 -0.76 -7.94
CA GLY A 74 -28.97 0.12 -7.07
C GLY A 74 -29.50 -0.55 -5.80
N GLU A 75 -29.45 -1.88 -5.65
CA GLU A 75 -29.76 -2.56 -4.41
C GLU A 75 -28.46 -2.83 -3.62
N GLN A 76 -28.31 -2.14 -2.50
CA GLN A 76 -27.22 -2.42 -1.56
C GLN A 76 -27.59 -3.63 -0.71
N SER A 77 -26.68 -4.61 -0.63
CA SER A 77 -26.91 -5.76 0.25
C SER A 77 -26.92 -5.32 1.73
N ALA A 78 -27.73 -5.97 2.55
CA ALA A 78 -27.70 -5.75 4.00
C ALA A 78 -26.29 -5.97 4.60
N ALA A 79 -25.49 -6.81 3.96
CA ALA A 79 -24.11 -7.09 4.35
C ALA A 79 -23.17 -5.92 4.01
N HIS A 80 -23.35 -5.27 2.86
CA HIS A 80 -22.61 -4.05 2.51
C HIS A 80 -22.84 -2.93 3.53
N ASP A 81 -24.12 -2.66 3.84
CA ASP A 81 -24.49 -1.64 4.81
C ASP A 81 -23.93 -1.97 6.19
N HIS A 82 -24.00 -3.23 6.60
CA HIS A 82 -23.46 -3.71 7.88
C HIS A 82 -21.94 -3.49 7.97
N GLY A 83 -21.18 -3.86 6.94
CA GLY A 83 -19.73 -3.66 6.92
C GLY A 83 -19.32 -2.19 7.07
N LEU A 84 -20.02 -1.28 6.36
CA LEU A 84 -19.77 0.16 6.45
C LEU A 84 -20.16 0.71 7.83
N GLN A 85 -21.35 0.38 8.31
CA GLN A 85 -21.86 0.89 9.57
C GLN A 85 -21.00 0.44 10.75
N ARG A 86 -20.54 -0.83 10.79
CA ARG A 86 -19.66 -1.32 11.85
C ARG A 86 -18.31 -0.60 11.87
N LEU A 87 -17.77 -0.25 10.69
CA LEU A 87 -16.56 0.57 10.63
C LEU A 87 -16.79 1.97 11.22
N GLU A 88 -17.90 2.64 10.86
CA GLU A 88 -18.27 3.96 11.38
C GLU A 88 -18.54 3.92 12.90
N ASP A 89 -19.08 2.84 13.41
CA ASP A 89 -19.31 2.58 14.84
C ASP A 89 -18.04 2.18 15.60
N GLY A 90 -16.88 2.12 14.92
CA GLY A 90 -15.57 1.82 15.53
C GLY A 90 -15.26 0.35 15.77
N PHE A 91 -15.99 -0.56 15.12
CA PHE A 91 -15.64 -1.99 15.13
C PHE A 91 -14.39 -2.24 14.29
N ASP A 92 -13.53 -3.12 14.77
CA ASP A 92 -12.48 -3.69 13.93
C ASP A 92 -13.01 -4.90 13.14
N LEU A 93 -12.21 -5.34 12.16
CA LEU A 93 -12.58 -6.46 11.28
C LEU A 93 -12.83 -7.76 12.07
N VAL A 94 -12.05 -8.01 13.13
CA VAL A 94 -12.17 -9.21 13.97
C VAL A 94 -13.49 -9.19 14.74
N GLN A 95 -13.88 -8.05 15.26
CA GLN A 95 -15.15 -7.85 15.96
C GLN A 95 -16.34 -8.08 15.02
N MET A 96 -16.29 -7.51 13.81
CA MET A 96 -17.33 -7.72 12.79
C MET A 96 -17.47 -9.21 12.40
N VAL A 97 -16.35 -9.89 12.13
CA VAL A 97 -16.37 -11.34 11.85
C VAL A 97 -16.94 -12.14 13.02
N SER A 98 -16.66 -11.70 14.25
CA SER A 98 -17.18 -12.34 15.46
C SER A 98 -18.70 -12.20 15.61
N GLU A 99 -19.29 -11.08 15.16
CA GLU A 99 -20.74 -10.90 15.07
C GLU A 99 -21.39 -11.93 14.14
N TYR A 100 -20.82 -12.17 12.94
CA TYR A 100 -21.30 -13.19 12.01
C TYR A 100 -21.24 -14.61 12.60
N ARG A 101 -20.14 -14.91 13.31
CA ARG A 101 -19.98 -16.20 14.01
C ARG A 101 -21.03 -16.37 15.10
N ALA A 102 -21.32 -15.33 15.88
CA ALA A 102 -22.33 -15.34 16.92
C ALA A 102 -23.74 -15.51 16.33
N LEU A 103 -24.06 -14.80 15.25
CA LEU A 103 -25.35 -14.93 14.56
C LEU A 103 -25.56 -16.35 14.05
N ARG A 104 -24.56 -16.93 13.38
CA ARG A 104 -24.57 -18.31 12.91
C ARG A 104 -24.81 -19.30 14.08
N ALA A 105 -24.06 -19.11 15.17
CA ALA A 105 -24.17 -19.97 16.35
C ALA A 105 -25.55 -19.87 17.03
N SER A 106 -26.14 -18.69 17.11
CA SER A 106 -27.47 -18.47 17.67
C SER A 106 -28.56 -19.19 16.87
N VAL A 107 -28.55 -19.01 15.53
CA VAL A 107 -29.51 -19.71 14.64
C VAL A 107 -29.35 -21.23 14.78
N THR A 108 -28.13 -21.74 14.63
CA THR A 108 -27.84 -23.16 14.65
C THR A 108 -28.27 -23.81 16.00
N ARG A 109 -27.93 -23.16 17.12
CA ARG A 109 -28.23 -23.67 18.47
C ARG A 109 -29.71 -23.68 18.75
N LEU A 110 -30.42 -22.61 18.39
CA LEU A 110 -31.86 -22.52 18.61
C LEU A 110 -32.61 -23.51 17.71
N TRP A 111 -32.22 -23.66 16.46
CA TRP A 111 -32.84 -24.60 15.54
C TRP A 111 -32.63 -26.06 15.94
N ALA A 112 -31.42 -26.42 16.39
CA ALA A 112 -31.12 -27.77 16.85
C ALA A 112 -31.97 -28.22 18.04
N LYS A 113 -32.56 -27.30 18.81
CA LYS A 113 -33.49 -27.65 19.93
C LYS A 113 -34.88 -28.06 19.45
N GLU A 114 -35.30 -27.66 18.27
CA GLU A 114 -36.65 -27.84 17.77
C GLU A 114 -36.83 -29.02 16.80
N VAL A 115 -35.74 -29.60 16.27
CA VAL A 115 -35.85 -30.52 15.14
C VAL A 115 -35.33 -31.92 15.43
N ASN A 116 -36.19 -32.93 15.14
CA ASN A 116 -35.92 -34.34 15.42
C ASN A 116 -35.61 -35.22 14.18
N ALA A 117 -35.30 -34.69 12.97
CA ALA A 117 -35.12 -35.47 11.73
C ALA A 117 -33.87 -35.11 10.93
N PHE A 118 -32.99 -36.09 10.66
CA PHE A 118 -31.59 -35.90 10.23
C PHE A 118 -31.35 -35.55 8.76
N ASP A 119 -32.09 -36.05 7.76
CA ASP A 119 -31.70 -35.97 6.36
C ASP A 119 -31.99 -34.62 5.61
N ARG A 120 -33.10 -33.97 5.93
CA ARG A 120 -33.43 -32.65 5.34
C ARG A 120 -32.65 -31.51 5.98
N GLN A 121 -32.16 -31.70 7.17
CA GLN A 121 -31.43 -30.69 7.94
C GLN A 121 -30.05 -30.38 7.39
N ALA A 122 -29.37 -31.39 6.83
CA ALA A 122 -28.02 -31.21 6.35
C ALA A 122 -27.95 -30.25 5.14
N SER A 123 -28.86 -30.38 4.16
CA SER A 123 -28.86 -29.53 2.97
C SER A 123 -29.29 -28.06 3.28
N GLU A 124 -30.29 -27.89 4.18
CA GLU A 124 -30.70 -26.55 4.61
C GLU A 124 -29.59 -25.85 5.42
N MET A 125 -28.85 -26.59 6.26
CA MET A 125 -27.72 -26.09 7.02
C MET A 125 -26.55 -25.73 6.12
N ILE A 126 -26.24 -26.50 5.08
CA ILE A 126 -25.23 -26.19 4.10
C ILE A 126 -25.56 -24.86 3.41
N ARG A 127 -26.78 -24.73 2.87
CA ARG A 127 -27.24 -23.48 2.23
C ARG A 127 -27.21 -22.28 3.17
N PHE A 128 -27.60 -22.45 4.43
CA PHE A 128 -27.52 -21.41 5.44
C PHE A 128 -26.07 -20.95 5.67
N ASN A 129 -25.13 -21.90 5.77
CA ASN A 129 -23.73 -21.58 5.93
C ASN A 129 -23.16 -20.86 4.69
N GLU A 130 -23.50 -21.31 3.47
CA GLU A 130 -23.10 -20.67 2.22
C GLU A 130 -23.60 -19.21 2.14
N ALA A 131 -24.88 -18.98 2.48
CA ALA A 131 -25.43 -17.62 2.52
C ALA A 131 -24.75 -16.74 3.58
N MET A 132 -24.45 -17.29 4.77
CA MET A 132 -23.71 -16.58 5.81
C MET A 132 -22.28 -16.25 5.40
N ASP A 133 -21.60 -17.15 4.71
CA ASP A 133 -20.22 -16.96 4.25
C ASP A 133 -20.18 -15.91 3.12
N GLN A 134 -21.15 -15.89 2.23
CA GLN A 134 -21.30 -14.86 1.21
C GLN A 134 -21.51 -13.48 1.83
N LEU A 135 -22.47 -13.33 2.74
CA LEU A 135 -22.72 -12.06 3.42
C LEU A 135 -21.49 -11.58 4.20
N LEU A 136 -20.75 -12.49 4.82
CA LEU A 136 -19.50 -12.17 5.52
C LEU A 136 -18.45 -11.66 4.53
N ALA A 137 -18.28 -12.32 3.38
CA ALA A 137 -17.32 -11.90 2.36
C ALA A 137 -17.65 -10.49 1.83
N GLU A 138 -18.92 -10.22 1.51
CA GLU A 138 -19.39 -8.90 1.07
C GLU A 138 -19.13 -7.80 2.13
N SER A 139 -19.38 -8.10 3.42
CA SER A 139 -19.10 -7.15 4.49
C SER A 139 -17.61 -6.88 4.66
N ILE A 140 -16.77 -7.91 4.57
CA ILE A 140 -15.31 -7.78 4.65
C ILE A 140 -14.79 -6.92 3.48
N GLU A 141 -15.26 -7.18 2.27
CA GLU A 141 -14.89 -6.42 1.08
C GLU A 141 -15.17 -4.92 1.28
N ARG A 142 -16.39 -4.59 1.68
CA ARG A 142 -16.81 -3.19 1.91
C ARG A 142 -16.06 -2.52 3.05
N PHE A 143 -15.86 -3.25 4.15
CA PHE A 143 -15.10 -2.75 5.28
C PHE A 143 -13.66 -2.40 4.85
N THR A 144 -13.01 -3.33 4.16
CA THR A 144 -11.61 -3.14 3.72
C THR A 144 -11.46 -2.06 2.66
N GLU A 145 -12.38 -1.96 1.69
CA GLU A 145 -12.42 -0.87 0.72
C GLU A 145 -12.59 0.51 1.37
N LYS A 146 -13.48 0.61 2.36
CA LYS A 146 -13.70 1.88 3.05
C LYS A 146 -12.48 2.29 3.85
N VAL A 147 -11.89 1.36 4.63
CA VAL A 147 -10.64 1.60 5.36
C VAL A 147 -9.54 2.06 4.39
N GLY A 148 -9.41 1.41 3.25
CA GLY A 148 -8.44 1.78 2.22
C GLY A 148 -8.67 3.22 1.72
N ARG A 149 -9.91 3.54 1.33
CA ARG A 149 -10.27 4.89 0.82
C ARG A 149 -10.05 6.00 1.86
N ASP A 150 -10.48 5.80 3.09
CA ASP A 150 -10.34 6.81 4.16
C ASP A 150 -8.85 7.07 4.47
N LYS A 151 -8.04 6.04 4.42
CA LYS A 151 -6.59 6.12 4.59
C LYS A 151 -5.91 6.84 3.43
N ASP A 152 -6.30 6.55 2.18
CA ASP A 152 -5.77 7.24 1.00
C ASP A 152 -6.13 8.73 1.02
N LEU A 153 -7.37 9.06 1.41
CA LEU A 153 -7.81 10.44 1.57
C LEU A 153 -7.00 11.16 2.67
N PHE A 154 -6.82 10.52 3.83
CA PHE A 154 -6.02 11.08 4.92
C PHE A 154 -4.58 11.36 4.47
N LEU A 155 -3.95 10.42 3.76
CA LEU A 155 -2.59 10.58 3.23
C LEU A 155 -2.50 11.70 2.20
N ALA A 156 -3.51 11.83 1.31
CA ALA A 156 -3.55 12.90 0.33
C ALA A 156 -3.65 14.28 0.99
N VAL A 157 -4.54 14.44 1.97
CA VAL A 157 -4.71 15.68 2.75
C VAL A 157 -3.43 16.00 3.52
N LEU A 158 -2.90 15.04 4.28
CA LEU A 158 -1.67 15.23 5.06
C LEU A 158 -0.49 15.63 4.17
N GLY A 159 -0.36 14.98 2.99
CA GLY A 159 0.69 15.30 2.04
C GLY A 159 0.60 16.72 1.49
N HIS A 160 -0.61 17.18 1.18
CA HIS A 160 -0.84 18.55 0.74
C HIS A 160 -0.53 19.55 1.86
N ASP A 161 -1.02 19.29 3.07
CA ASP A 161 -0.89 20.20 4.20
C ASP A 161 0.56 20.32 4.73
N LEU A 162 1.39 19.29 4.51
CA LEU A 162 2.80 19.34 4.80
C LEU A 162 3.64 20.01 3.69
N ARG A 163 3.26 19.83 2.40
CA ARG A 163 3.97 20.49 1.29
C ARG A 163 3.81 22.00 1.29
N ASN A 164 2.65 22.51 1.68
CA ASN A 164 2.35 23.94 1.66
C ASN A 164 3.31 24.77 2.55
N PRO A 165 3.48 24.49 3.87
CA PRO A 165 4.41 25.23 4.71
C PRO A 165 5.87 25.04 4.26
N LEU A 166 6.25 23.87 3.78
CA LEU A 166 7.58 23.63 3.24
C LEU A 166 7.86 24.47 2.00
N SER A 167 6.89 24.59 1.09
CA SER A 167 6.99 25.47 -0.09
C SER A 167 7.13 26.94 0.30
N ALA A 168 6.41 27.39 1.32
CA ALA A 168 6.54 28.76 1.84
C ALA A 168 7.93 29.02 2.44
N ILE A 169 8.48 28.08 3.22
CA ILE A 169 9.84 28.16 3.79
C ILE A 169 10.87 28.20 2.66
N LYS A 170 10.74 27.33 1.65
CA LYS A 170 11.62 27.30 0.48
C LYS A 170 11.57 28.60 -0.31
N MET A 171 10.37 29.12 -0.55
CA MET A 171 10.19 30.41 -1.24
C MET A 171 10.81 31.57 -0.46
N GLY A 172 10.64 31.62 0.86
CA GLY A 172 11.28 32.63 1.72
C GLY A 172 12.80 32.56 1.67
N ALA A 173 13.38 31.35 1.75
CA ALA A 173 14.81 31.15 1.61
C ALA A 173 15.32 31.58 0.22
N ALA A 174 14.59 31.25 -0.87
CA ALA A 174 14.93 31.66 -2.22
C ALA A 174 14.87 33.17 -2.43
N MET A 175 13.92 33.87 -1.80
CA MET A 175 13.85 35.34 -1.81
C MET A 175 15.06 35.96 -1.10
N LEU A 176 15.46 35.42 0.05
CA LEU A 176 16.66 35.86 0.78
C LEU A 176 17.91 35.67 -0.08
N LEU A 177 18.07 34.52 -0.76
CA LEU A 177 19.20 34.20 -1.60
C LEU A 177 19.33 35.13 -2.83
N ARG A 178 18.23 35.74 -3.28
CA ARG A 178 18.21 36.71 -4.41
C ARG A 178 18.46 38.16 -3.98
N SER A 179 18.49 38.45 -2.68
CA SER A 179 18.67 39.80 -2.14
C SER A 179 20.14 40.20 -2.21
N GLU A 180 20.45 41.31 -2.86
CA GLU A 180 21.81 41.87 -2.94
C GLU A 180 22.27 42.45 -1.56
N ALA A 181 21.36 42.68 -0.61
CA ALA A 181 21.65 43.25 0.70
C ALA A 181 21.96 42.20 1.77
N ILE A 182 21.99 40.91 1.42
CA ILE A 182 22.17 39.79 2.38
C ILE A 182 23.66 39.64 2.74
N THR A 183 23.98 39.45 4.01
CA THR A 183 25.38 39.17 4.41
C THR A 183 25.76 37.74 4.03
N ALA A 184 27.06 37.46 3.93
CA ALA A 184 27.56 36.11 3.63
C ALA A 184 27.07 35.06 4.67
N ARG A 185 26.91 35.45 5.94
CA ARG A 185 26.40 34.63 7.01
C ARG A 185 24.92 34.30 6.79
N ASP A 186 24.14 35.32 6.42
CA ASP A 186 22.69 35.13 6.22
C ASP A 186 22.43 34.33 4.93
N HIS A 187 23.27 34.52 3.89
CA HIS A 187 23.26 33.70 2.67
C HIS A 187 23.44 32.20 3.03
N ASN A 188 24.46 31.84 3.82
CA ASN A 188 24.69 30.47 4.25
C ASN A 188 23.51 29.92 5.07
N SER A 189 22.90 30.76 5.91
CA SER A 189 21.71 30.39 6.66
C SER A 189 20.51 30.11 5.74
N ALA A 190 20.29 30.96 4.73
CA ALA A 190 19.21 30.77 3.74
C ALA A 190 19.42 29.50 2.89
N VAL A 191 20.66 29.19 2.50
CA VAL A 191 21.02 27.92 1.83
C VAL A 191 20.68 26.73 2.71
N THR A 192 21.03 26.79 4.00
CA THR A 192 20.76 25.71 4.96
C THR A 192 19.25 25.50 5.16
N ILE A 193 18.48 26.58 5.28
CA ILE A 193 17.01 26.54 5.37
C ILE A 193 16.40 25.90 4.12
N SER A 194 16.84 26.34 2.92
CA SER A 194 16.35 25.78 1.66
C SER A 194 16.61 24.28 1.57
N ARG A 195 17.84 23.84 1.85
CA ARG A 195 18.22 22.42 1.85
C ARG A 195 17.40 21.59 2.85
N SER A 196 17.16 22.16 4.04
CA SER A 196 16.35 21.50 5.09
C SER A 196 14.89 21.35 4.65
N ALA A 197 14.33 22.38 3.99
CA ALA A 197 12.96 22.32 3.46
C ALA A 197 12.84 21.30 2.31
N ASP A 198 13.81 21.25 1.41
CA ASP A 198 13.85 20.24 0.33
C ASP A 198 13.92 18.83 0.89
N ARG A 199 14.76 18.60 1.92
CA ARG A 199 14.89 17.32 2.60
C ARG A 199 13.59 16.90 3.30
N MET A 200 12.94 17.82 4.01
CA MET A 200 11.63 17.53 4.63
C MET A 200 10.57 17.22 3.56
N GLY A 201 10.55 17.92 2.45
CA GLY A 201 9.66 17.65 1.32
C GLY A 201 9.83 16.23 0.78
N GLN A 202 11.08 15.79 0.60
CA GLN A 202 11.39 14.43 0.17
C GLN A 202 10.96 13.39 1.20
N MET A 203 11.24 13.61 2.49
CA MET A 203 10.81 12.68 3.55
C MET A 203 9.29 12.54 3.62
N VAL A 204 8.54 13.62 3.46
CA VAL A 204 7.07 13.58 3.38
C VAL A 204 6.61 12.76 2.18
N HIS A 205 7.23 12.98 1.02
CA HIS A 205 6.90 12.24 -0.20
C HIS A 205 7.16 10.74 -0.04
N ASP A 206 8.34 10.39 0.48
CA ASP A 206 8.74 9.01 0.72
C ASP A 206 7.83 8.30 1.74
N LEU A 207 7.42 9.02 2.79
CA LEU A 207 6.48 8.49 3.79
C LEU A 207 5.10 8.21 3.19
N LEU A 208 4.62 9.09 2.31
CA LEU A 208 3.34 8.91 1.62
C LEU A 208 3.38 7.72 0.65
N ASP A 209 4.46 7.59 -0.12
CA ASP A 209 4.66 6.45 -1.02
C ASP A 209 4.76 5.14 -0.22
N PHE A 210 5.53 5.11 0.87
CA PHE A 210 5.64 3.97 1.78
C PHE A 210 4.28 3.56 2.37
N THR A 211 3.51 4.52 2.85
CA THR A 211 2.21 4.22 3.44
C THR A 211 1.23 3.66 2.42
N ARG A 212 1.22 4.16 1.19
CA ARG A 212 0.41 3.63 0.09
C ARG A 212 0.76 2.17 -0.23
N THR A 213 2.04 1.88 -0.41
CA THR A 213 2.49 0.54 -0.80
C THR A 213 2.30 -0.50 0.30
N ARG A 214 2.50 -0.12 1.56
CA ARG A 214 2.23 -0.99 2.74
C ARG A 214 0.77 -1.42 2.84
N LEU A 215 -0.14 -0.66 2.25
CA LEU A 215 -1.58 -0.91 2.25
C LEU A 215 -2.06 -1.77 1.07
N GLY A 216 -1.11 -2.33 0.31
CA GLY A 216 -1.40 -3.14 -0.87
C GLY A 216 -1.74 -2.32 -2.12
N ALA A 217 -1.75 -0.98 -2.05
CA ALA A 217 -1.91 -0.14 -3.22
C ALA A 217 -0.59 -0.07 -4.00
N ARG A 218 -0.65 -0.25 -5.30
CA ARG A 218 0.52 -0.02 -6.18
C ARG A 218 0.80 1.47 -6.29
N LEU A 219 2.07 1.84 -6.47
CA LEU A 219 2.42 3.21 -6.80
C LEU A 219 1.73 3.62 -8.12
N PRO A 220 1.00 4.74 -8.14
CA PRO A 220 0.44 5.23 -9.39
C PRO A 220 1.58 5.69 -10.29
N ILE A 221 1.53 5.27 -11.55
CA ILE A 221 2.48 5.66 -12.60
C ILE A 221 1.75 6.25 -13.79
N SER A 222 2.29 7.31 -14.35
CA SER A 222 1.83 7.96 -15.57
C SER A 222 2.89 7.77 -16.66
N ALA A 223 2.78 6.67 -17.41
CA ALA A 223 3.80 6.31 -18.39
C ALA A 223 3.71 7.15 -19.65
N GLU A 224 4.83 7.74 -20.01
CA GLU A 224 5.04 8.52 -21.22
C GLU A 224 6.28 8.02 -21.97
N ARG A 225 6.37 8.35 -23.26
CA ARG A 225 7.59 8.03 -24.03
C ARG A 225 8.74 8.91 -23.52
N CYS A 226 9.78 8.29 -23.00
CA CYS A 226 10.96 8.98 -22.50
C CYS A 226 12.24 8.16 -22.77
N ASP A 227 13.39 8.79 -22.60
CA ASP A 227 14.71 8.19 -22.77
C ASP A 227 15.47 8.23 -21.44
N LEU A 228 15.81 7.03 -20.92
CA LEU A 228 16.54 6.88 -19.65
C LEU A 228 17.93 7.56 -19.69
N ARG A 229 18.56 7.65 -20.86
CA ARG A 229 19.82 8.40 -21.01
C ARG A 229 19.63 9.86 -20.62
N THR A 230 18.58 10.48 -21.12
CA THR A 230 18.28 11.90 -20.82
C THR A 230 18.01 12.09 -19.33
N ILE A 231 17.24 11.19 -18.72
CA ILE A 231 16.92 11.24 -17.29
C ILE A 231 18.20 11.08 -16.45
N CYS A 232 18.99 10.02 -16.71
CA CYS A 232 20.21 9.75 -15.95
C CYS A 232 21.25 10.88 -16.08
N ASN A 233 21.42 11.46 -17.27
CA ASN A 233 22.33 12.59 -17.46
C ASN A 233 21.89 13.82 -16.67
N ARG A 234 20.59 14.14 -16.66
CA ARG A 234 20.07 15.28 -15.90
C ARG A 234 20.30 15.10 -14.41
N ILE A 235 19.95 13.95 -13.86
CA ILE A 235 20.15 13.66 -12.42
C ILE A 235 21.65 13.63 -12.07
N ALA A 236 22.50 13.06 -12.93
CA ALA A 236 23.95 13.08 -12.73
C ALA A 236 24.50 14.51 -12.67
N GLU A 237 24.01 15.42 -13.51
CA GLU A 237 24.44 16.83 -13.51
C GLU A 237 23.98 17.58 -12.26
N GLU A 238 22.74 17.36 -11.82
CA GLU A 238 22.23 17.87 -10.55
C GLU A 238 23.10 17.39 -9.37
N MET A 239 23.43 16.09 -9.35
CA MET A 239 24.25 15.50 -8.28
C MET A 239 25.71 15.98 -8.33
N ARG A 240 26.31 16.22 -9.52
CA ARG A 240 27.64 16.83 -9.64
C ARG A 240 27.65 18.24 -9.07
N THR A 241 26.60 19.02 -9.33
CA THR A 241 26.47 20.39 -8.80
C THR A 241 26.31 20.35 -7.25
N ALA A 242 25.58 19.42 -6.71
CA ALA A 242 25.37 19.27 -5.26
C ALA A 242 26.61 18.70 -4.54
N HIS A 243 27.40 17.88 -5.25
CA HIS A 243 28.58 17.17 -4.72
C HIS A 243 29.80 17.34 -5.64
N PRO A 244 30.39 18.56 -5.72
CA PRO A 244 31.46 18.88 -6.69
C PRO A 244 32.72 18.03 -6.47
N ASP A 245 32.95 17.54 -5.26
CA ASP A 245 34.10 16.69 -4.93
C ASP A 245 33.88 15.20 -5.30
N ARG A 246 32.73 14.87 -5.89
CA ARG A 246 32.35 13.49 -6.22
C ARG A 246 32.28 13.31 -7.74
N PRO A 247 33.21 12.60 -8.37
CA PRO A 247 33.11 12.27 -9.79
C PRO A 247 31.88 11.36 -10.04
N ILE A 248 31.04 11.74 -11.01
CA ILE A 248 29.88 10.94 -11.43
C ILE A 248 29.98 10.80 -12.96
N SER A 249 30.00 9.57 -13.47
CA SER A 249 30.00 9.29 -14.90
C SER A 249 28.74 8.60 -15.35
N VAL A 250 28.33 8.83 -16.59
CA VAL A 250 27.19 8.16 -17.24
C VAL A 250 27.69 7.58 -18.54
N GLU A 251 27.55 6.28 -18.69
CA GLU A 251 27.88 5.53 -19.91
C GLU A 251 26.60 4.89 -20.45
N CYS A 252 26.36 4.99 -21.75
CA CYS A 252 25.17 4.47 -22.36
C CYS A 252 25.47 3.73 -23.65
N ASN A 253 25.02 2.48 -23.73
CA ASN A 253 25.11 1.61 -24.88
C ASN A 253 23.71 1.26 -25.39
N GLY A 254 23.51 1.37 -26.70
CA GLY A 254 22.24 1.02 -27.35
C GLY A 254 21.16 2.10 -27.22
N ASP A 255 19.94 1.71 -27.55
CA ASP A 255 18.73 2.54 -27.44
C ASP A 255 18.14 2.44 -26.04
N CYS A 256 17.99 3.57 -25.34
CA CYS A 256 17.46 3.64 -23.98
C CYS A 256 16.05 4.26 -23.92
N ALA A 257 15.32 4.31 -25.04
CA ALA A 257 13.95 4.80 -25.10
C ALA A 257 12.92 3.73 -24.71
N GLY A 258 11.81 4.17 -24.11
CA GLY A 258 10.69 3.32 -23.71
C GLY A 258 9.50 4.12 -23.18
N GLN A 259 8.59 3.45 -22.51
CA GLN A 259 7.37 4.06 -21.91
C GLN A 259 7.42 3.91 -20.39
N TRP A 260 7.72 4.99 -19.69
CA TRP A 260 7.83 5.00 -18.24
C TRP A 260 7.32 6.33 -17.66
N ASP A 261 7.08 6.38 -16.37
CA ASP A 261 6.85 7.62 -15.64
C ASP A 261 8.18 8.28 -15.35
N ALA A 262 8.50 9.34 -16.11
CA ALA A 262 9.78 10.04 -16.03
C ALA A 262 10.08 10.53 -14.60
N SER A 263 9.08 11.06 -13.88
CA SER A 263 9.26 11.60 -12.54
C SER A 263 9.59 10.50 -11.52
N ARG A 264 8.95 9.33 -11.64
CA ARG A 264 9.24 8.17 -10.81
C ARG A 264 10.62 7.57 -11.12
N ILE A 265 11.01 7.51 -12.38
CA ILE A 265 12.35 7.06 -12.74
C ILE A 265 13.42 8.02 -12.21
N GLU A 266 13.19 9.33 -12.27
CA GLU A 266 14.07 10.33 -11.64
C GLU A 266 14.23 10.06 -10.14
N GLN A 267 13.16 9.81 -9.42
CA GLN A 267 13.17 9.46 -8.01
C GLN A 267 13.99 8.18 -7.76
N LEU A 268 13.78 7.12 -8.58
CA LEU A 268 14.53 5.87 -8.48
C LEU A 268 16.02 6.11 -8.67
N VAL A 269 16.42 6.77 -9.75
CA VAL A 269 17.82 7.06 -10.09
C VAL A 269 18.48 7.94 -9.02
N SER A 270 17.78 8.97 -8.57
CA SER A 270 18.23 9.87 -7.49
C SER A 270 18.47 9.12 -6.18
N ASN A 271 17.58 8.19 -5.79
CA ASN A 271 17.74 7.35 -4.61
C ASN A 271 18.97 6.44 -4.71
N LEU A 272 19.21 5.84 -5.88
CA LEU A 272 20.40 4.99 -6.09
C LEU A 272 21.70 5.78 -6.10
N ILE A 273 21.74 6.94 -6.77
CA ILE A 273 22.93 7.79 -6.79
C ILE A 273 23.19 8.37 -5.39
N GLY A 274 22.15 8.83 -4.70
CA GLY A 274 22.25 9.30 -3.31
C GLY A 274 22.84 8.26 -2.38
N ASN A 275 22.36 7.01 -2.49
CA ASN A 275 22.90 5.88 -1.75
C ASN A 275 24.37 5.60 -2.09
N ALA A 276 24.73 5.65 -3.38
CA ALA A 276 26.11 5.46 -3.84
C ALA A 276 27.07 6.56 -3.34
N ILE A 277 26.61 7.80 -3.24
CA ILE A 277 27.37 8.92 -2.67
C ILE A 277 27.52 8.74 -1.16
N GLN A 278 26.46 8.39 -0.46
CA GLN A 278 26.43 8.28 0.99
C GLN A 278 27.33 7.14 1.51
N HIS A 279 27.28 5.95 0.88
CA HIS A 279 27.97 4.74 1.32
C HIS A 279 29.27 4.45 0.55
N GLY A 280 29.57 5.19 -0.49
CA GLY A 280 30.81 5.04 -1.25
C GLY A 280 31.98 5.82 -0.63
N TYR A 281 33.20 5.33 -0.83
CA TYR A 281 34.41 6.08 -0.43
C TYR A 281 34.48 7.43 -1.15
N ARG A 282 34.74 8.52 -0.42
CA ARG A 282 34.72 9.90 -0.94
C ARG A 282 35.60 10.14 -2.15
N SER A 283 36.72 9.43 -2.25
CA SER A 283 37.69 9.56 -3.34
C SER A 283 37.38 8.75 -4.60
N THR A 284 36.29 7.97 -4.61
CA THR A 284 35.98 7.08 -5.72
C THR A 284 34.77 7.56 -6.52
N PRO A 285 34.76 7.34 -7.85
CA PRO A 285 33.64 7.77 -8.69
C PRO A 285 32.37 6.95 -8.44
N VAL A 286 31.22 7.56 -8.77
CA VAL A 286 29.95 6.86 -8.98
C VAL A 286 29.77 6.69 -10.48
N ASN A 287 29.62 5.43 -10.93
CA ASN A 287 29.48 5.14 -12.36
C ASN A 287 28.06 4.66 -12.65
N ILE A 288 27.39 5.32 -13.57
CA ILE A 288 26.05 4.97 -14.03
C ILE A 288 26.20 4.36 -15.42
N THR A 289 25.72 3.13 -15.59
CA THR A 289 25.77 2.41 -16.88
C THR A 289 24.36 2.12 -17.35
N LEU A 290 24.08 2.41 -18.62
CA LEU A 290 22.83 2.07 -19.29
C LEU A 290 23.12 1.09 -20.42
N ASP A 291 22.36 0.01 -20.46
CA ASP A 291 22.38 -0.99 -21.53
C ASP A 291 20.99 -1.13 -22.15
N GLY A 292 20.85 -0.60 -23.36
CA GLY A 292 19.66 -0.64 -24.20
C GLY A 292 19.79 -1.58 -25.40
N ASN A 293 20.71 -2.55 -25.36
CA ASN A 293 20.92 -3.48 -26.48
C ASN A 293 19.85 -4.59 -26.55
N GLN A 294 19.13 -4.82 -25.46
CA GLN A 294 18.02 -5.77 -25.46
C GLN A 294 16.76 -5.14 -26.10
N ALA A 295 16.03 -5.92 -26.92
CA ALA A 295 14.85 -5.42 -27.64
C ALA A 295 13.72 -5.01 -26.70
N ASP A 296 13.50 -5.77 -25.64
CA ASP A 296 12.31 -5.64 -24.77
C ASP A 296 12.58 -4.93 -23.43
N THR A 297 13.86 -4.74 -23.06
CA THR A 297 14.22 -4.20 -21.77
C THR A 297 15.38 -3.21 -21.87
N VAL A 298 15.49 -2.33 -20.87
CA VAL A 298 16.65 -1.48 -20.63
C VAL A 298 17.16 -1.75 -19.23
N THR A 299 18.46 -1.94 -19.09
CA THR A 299 19.15 -2.14 -17.81
C THR A 299 19.91 -0.89 -17.42
N VAL A 300 19.79 -0.47 -16.16
CA VAL A 300 20.58 0.62 -15.58
C VAL A 300 21.29 0.12 -14.33
N GLY A 301 22.60 0.35 -14.27
CA GLY A 301 23.45 0.02 -13.13
C GLY A 301 24.03 1.28 -12.50
N VAL A 302 24.06 1.35 -11.17
CA VAL A 302 24.76 2.41 -10.40
C VAL A 302 25.81 1.75 -9.53
N LEU A 303 27.07 1.97 -9.86
CA LEU A 303 28.25 1.40 -9.18
C LEU A 303 28.92 2.45 -8.30
N ASN A 304 29.21 2.07 -7.08
CA ASN A 304 30.11 2.78 -6.19
C ASN A 304 31.14 1.84 -5.56
N ARG A 305 32.31 2.35 -5.17
CA ARG A 305 33.28 1.66 -4.33
C ARG A 305 33.08 2.09 -2.88
N GLY A 306 32.93 1.12 -1.99
CA GLY A 306 32.66 1.31 -0.57
C GLY A 306 32.73 0.00 0.17
N PRO A 307 32.40 -0.06 1.46
CA PRO A 307 32.26 -1.30 2.20
C PRO A 307 31.30 -2.25 1.50
N ALA A 308 31.66 -3.55 1.49
CA ALA A 308 30.81 -4.55 0.87
C ALA A 308 29.55 -4.79 1.72
N ILE A 309 28.41 -4.92 1.06
CA ILE A 309 27.17 -5.32 1.72
C ILE A 309 27.22 -6.82 1.99
N PRO A 310 27.12 -7.26 3.27
CA PRO A 310 27.11 -8.67 3.62
C PRO A 310 25.99 -9.43 2.90
N GLU A 311 26.24 -10.69 2.56
CA GLU A 311 25.30 -11.49 1.77
C GLU A 311 23.92 -11.61 2.44
N TRP A 312 23.89 -11.75 3.75
CA TRP A 312 22.67 -11.85 4.53
C TRP A 312 21.83 -10.56 4.53
N GLN A 313 22.44 -9.39 4.30
CA GLN A 313 21.74 -8.11 4.19
C GLN A 313 21.23 -7.79 2.79
N ARG A 314 21.78 -8.40 1.73
CA ARG A 314 21.45 -8.03 0.33
C ARG A 314 19.98 -8.17 -0.02
N ARG A 315 19.26 -9.08 0.65
CA ARG A 315 17.81 -9.20 0.46
C ARG A 315 17.03 -8.20 1.26
N SER A 316 17.43 -7.92 2.48
CA SER A 316 16.71 -7.04 3.41
C SER A 316 17.01 -5.55 3.23
N ILE A 317 18.02 -5.16 2.43
CA ILE A 317 18.28 -3.72 2.18
C ILE A 317 17.16 -3.00 1.42
N PHE A 318 16.30 -3.76 0.74
CA PHE A 318 15.10 -3.23 0.08
C PHE A 318 13.87 -3.24 1.01
N ASP A 319 13.98 -3.81 2.21
CA ASP A 319 12.91 -3.72 3.21
C ASP A 319 12.84 -2.31 3.79
N PRO A 320 11.64 -1.80 4.08
CA PRO A 320 11.49 -0.45 4.58
C PRO A 320 12.13 -0.28 5.96
N LEU A 321 12.64 0.93 6.24
CA LEU A 321 13.28 1.30 7.50
C LEU A 321 14.55 0.50 7.83
N THR A 322 15.08 -0.24 6.87
CA THR A 322 16.35 -0.97 7.04
C THR A 322 17.51 0.01 6.91
N ARG A 323 18.35 0.05 7.93
CA ARG A 323 19.62 0.81 7.92
C ARG A 323 20.79 -0.16 7.92
N GLY A 324 21.81 0.11 7.14
CA GLY A 324 23.08 -0.59 7.26
C GLY A 324 23.63 -0.41 8.68
N VAL A 325 24.02 -1.51 9.31
CA VAL A 325 24.68 -1.47 10.63
C VAL A 325 26.12 -1.08 10.35
N ASP A 326 26.44 0.19 10.47
CA ASP A 326 27.82 0.65 10.55
C ASP A 326 28.08 1.06 12.00
N PRO A 327 28.79 0.24 12.81
CA PRO A 327 29.06 0.54 14.22
C PRO A 327 29.97 1.75 14.44
N GLU A 328 30.72 2.19 13.40
CA GLU A 328 31.68 3.29 13.48
C GLU A 328 31.11 4.64 12.97
N ALA A 329 29.91 4.64 12.36
CA ALA A 329 29.25 5.84 11.84
C ALA A 329 28.57 6.72 12.91
N GLU A 330 28.90 6.55 14.20
CA GLU A 330 28.33 7.39 15.28
C GLU A 330 28.77 8.86 15.23
N ALA A 331 29.72 9.23 14.40
CA ALA A 331 30.39 10.54 14.44
C ALA A 331 29.78 11.63 13.54
N ASP A 332 29.00 11.31 12.50
CA ASP A 332 28.50 12.31 11.54
C ASP A 332 26.98 12.50 11.65
N ALA A 333 26.57 13.64 12.24
CA ALA A 333 25.16 13.98 12.42
C ALA A 333 24.39 14.13 11.07
N ASP A 334 25.11 14.35 9.97
CA ASP A 334 24.55 14.47 8.61
C ASP A 334 24.14 13.11 8.02
N GLN A 335 24.71 11.98 8.50
CA GLN A 335 24.35 10.63 8.05
C GLN A 335 23.07 10.10 8.69
N ARG A 336 22.59 10.70 9.79
CA ARG A 336 21.39 10.27 10.53
C ARG A 336 20.06 10.66 9.87
N THR A 337 20.07 11.30 8.71
CA THR A 337 18.92 12.03 8.19
C THR A 337 18.08 11.31 7.16
N SER A 338 18.36 10.06 6.76
CA SER A 338 17.48 9.29 5.88
C SER A 338 16.59 8.34 6.68
N LEU A 339 15.31 8.23 6.30
CA LEU A 339 14.33 7.32 6.93
C LEU A 339 14.60 5.84 6.60
N GLY A 340 15.60 5.51 5.78
CA GLY A 340 15.83 4.14 5.29
C GLY A 340 14.72 3.68 4.31
N LEU A 341 14.07 4.61 3.63
CA LEU A 341 13.00 4.33 2.66
C LEU A 341 13.46 4.41 1.20
N GLY A 342 14.62 5.02 0.90
CA GLY A 342 15.04 5.27 -0.48
C GLY A 342 15.18 4.02 -1.34
N LEU A 343 15.82 2.95 -0.83
CA LEU A 343 15.95 1.67 -1.56
C LEU A 343 14.64 0.93 -1.67
N TYR A 344 13.80 0.98 -0.63
CA TYR A 344 12.44 0.43 -0.66
C TYR A 344 11.62 1.11 -1.77
N ILE A 345 11.62 2.44 -1.83
CA ILE A 345 10.90 3.21 -2.85
C ILE A 345 11.45 2.93 -4.24
N ALA A 346 12.78 2.80 -4.38
CA ALA A 346 13.39 2.40 -5.66
C ALA A 346 12.89 1.02 -6.11
N HIS A 347 12.76 0.06 -5.21
CA HIS A 347 12.19 -1.25 -5.47
C HIS A 347 10.71 -1.16 -5.89
N GLU A 348 9.91 -0.40 -5.17
CA GLU A 348 8.49 -0.22 -5.48
C GLU A 348 8.27 0.48 -6.84
N ILE A 349 9.11 1.47 -7.19
CA ILE A 349 9.05 2.14 -8.49
C ILE A 349 9.40 1.16 -9.62
N ALA A 350 10.48 0.38 -9.47
CA ALA A 350 10.85 -0.63 -10.47
C ALA A 350 9.73 -1.66 -10.66
N SER A 351 9.16 -2.17 -9.57
CA SER A 351 8.05 -3.13 -9.56
C SER A 351 6.77 -2.56 -10.19
N ALA A 352 6.43 -1.29 -9.92
CA ALA A 352 5.28 -0.62 -10.51
C ALA A 352 5.40 -0.50 -12.05
N HIS A 353 6.65 -0.38 -12.56
CA HIS A 353 6.93 -0.41 -14.00
C HIS A 353 7.08 -1.84 -14.60
N GLY A 354 6.77 -2.88 -13.82
CA GLY A 354 6.91 -4.28 -14.26
C GLY A 354 8.36 -4.74 -14.39
N GLY A 355 9.28 -4.00 -13.78
CA GLY A 355 10.71 -4.28 -13.75
C GLY A 355 11.18 -4.94 -12.46
N THR A 356 12.48 -5.05 -12.32
CA THR A 356 13.15 -5.62 -11.14
C THR A 356 14.33 -4.75 -10.73
N ILE A 357 14.73 -4.82 -9.45
CA ILE A 357 15.98 -4.24 -8.95
C ILE A 357 16.75 -5.28 -8.15
N ASP A 358 18.06 -5.32 -8.32
CA ASP A 358 18.96 -6.20 -7.59
C ASP A 358 20.23 -5.48 -7.13
N VAL A 359 21.01 -6.13 -6.29
CA VAL A 359 22.31 -5.64 -5.82
C VAL A 359 23.36 -6.72 -5.88
N VAL A 360 24.53 -6.35 -6.40
CA VAL A 360 25.76 -7.15 -6.34
C VAL A 360 26.80 -6.34 -5.58
N SER A 361 27.42 -6.93 -4.55
CA SER A 361 28.41 -6.23 -3.73
C SER A 361 29.57 -7.15 -3.37
N SER A 362 30.78 -6.64 -3.52
CA SER A 362 32.01 -7.29 -3.08
C SER A 362 33.08 -6.25 -2.75
N GLU A 363 34.08 -6.60 -1.93
CA GLU A 363 35.18 -5.70 -1.57
C GLU A 363 36.02 -5.28 -2.78
N LEU A 364 36.19 -6.16 -3.77
CA LEU A 364 37.01 -5.89 -4.97
C LEU A 364 36.27 -5.08 -6.02
N ALA A 365 35.04 -5.46 -6.33
CA ALA A 365 34.24 -4.82 -7.40
C ALA A 365 33.45 -3.60 -6.93
N GLY A 366 33.23 -3.44 -5.62
CA GLY A 366 32.32 -2.44 -5.06
C GLY A 366 30.87 -2.93 -5.01
N THR A 367 29.94 -1.99 -4.89
CA THR A 367 28.50 -2.26 -4.85
C THR A 367 27.84 -1.71 -6.11
N THR A 368 27.11 -2.56 -6.82
CA THR A 368 26.30 -2.19 -7.98
C THR A 368 24.83 -2.47 -7.68
N PHE A 369 24.02 -1.43 -7.65
CA PHE A 369 22.56 -1.56 -7.74
C PHE A 369 22.17 -1.56 -9.22
N ARG A 370 21.37 -2.55 -9.61
CA ARG A 370 20.94 -2.72 -11.00
C ARG A 370 19.44 -2.86 -11.07
N PHE A 371 18.79 -2.06 -11.92
CA PHE A 371 17.38 -2.25 -12.23
C PHE A 371 17.19 -2.53 -13.71
N VAL A 372 16.18 -3.32 -14.02
CA VAL A 372 15.79 -3.71 -15.39
C VAL A 372 14.33 -3.33 -15.58
N LEU A 373 14.06 -2.54 -16.62
CA LEU A 373 12.70 -2.10 -16.95
C LEU A 373 12.28 -2.63 -18.32
N PRO A 374 11.06 -3.14 -18.48
CA PRO A 374 10.50 -3.41 -19.78
C PRO A 374 10.26 -2.10 -20.54
N ARG A 375 10.48 -2.09 -21.87
CA ARG A 375 10.27 -0.88 -22.69
C ARG A 375 8.81 -0.48 -22.81
N HIS A 376 7.92 -1.46 -22.66
CA HIS A 376 6.48 -1.28 -22.65
C HIS A 376 5.95 -1.83 -21.34
N LEU A 377 5.07 -1.09 -20.71
CA LEU A 377 4.37 -1.61 -19.53
C LEU A 377 3.59 -2.86 -19.93
N PRO A 378 3.71 -3.98 -19.19
CA PRO A 378 2.80 -5.09 -19.38
C PRO A 378 1.38 -4.53 -19.19
N ASN A 379 0.45 -4.89 -20.11
CA ASN A 379 -0.95 -4.45 -20.05
C ASN A 379 -1.50 -4.67 -18.63
N LEU A 380 -1.41 -3.66 -17.81
CA LEU A 380 -2.11 -3.60 -16.54
C LEU A 380 -3.58 -3.45 -16.91
N ARG A 381 -4.32 -4.58 -16.95
CA ARG A 381 -5.78 -4.51 -16.97
C ARG A 381 -6.17 -3.62 -15.78
N VAL A 382 -6.66 -2.44 -16.13
CA VAL A 382 -7.36 -1.58 -15.19
C VAL A 382 -8.59 -2.40 -14.77
N ASN A 383 -8.56 -2.96 -13.56
CA ASN A 383 -9.75 -3.47 -12.90
C ASN A 383 -10.41 -2.31 -12.15
#